data_683ee94a5bb0d869fab5b65dccf0c2de
#
_entry.id   683ee94a5bb0d869fab5b65dccf0c2de
#
_cell.length_a   1.000
_cell.length_b   1.000
_cell.length_c   1.000
_cell.angle_alpha   90.00
_cell.angle_beta   90.00
_cell.angle_gamma   90.00
#
_symmetry.space_group_name_H-M   'P 1'
#
loop_
_entity.id
_entity.type
_entity.pdbx_description
1 polymer ?
#
loop_
_entity_poly.entity_id
_entity_poly.type
_entity_poly.pdbx_seq_one_letter_code
_entity_poly.pdbx_strand_id
1 'polypeptide(L)'
;MQIGLIGGIGPAATDFYYRSLIEKFASEEKNLDMTIVHADAPTLIKNLMEDNKDGQVAIYNDLTLRLKKAGANFVAITSIAGHFCIEKFKEKSVLPVVDLLSLIHI
;
A
#
# COMPACT_ATOMS: atom_id res chain seq x y z
N MET A 1 -0.14 -16.38 4.11
CA MET A 1 0.25 -14.96 4.34
C MET A 1 -0.51 -14.08 3.37
N GLN A 2 -1.20 -13.08 3.88
CA GLN A 2 -1.99 -12.17 3.06
C GLN A 2 -1.27 -10.83 2.89
N ILE A 3 -1.17 -10.37 1.65
CA ILE A 3 -0.59 -9.07 1.31
C ILE A 3 -1.69 -8.02 1.37
N GLY A 4 -1.42 -6.90 2.04
CA GLY A 4 -2.29 -5.72 2.01
C GLY A 4 -1.69 -4.62 1.14
N LEU A 5 -2.48 -4.10 0.20
CA LEU A 5 -2.06 -2.97 -0.62
C LEU A 5 -2.97 -1.77 -0.40
N ILE A 6 -2.36 -0.60 -0.25
CA ILE A 6 -3.07 0.67 -0.36
C ILE A 6 -2.88 1.13 -1.80
N GLY A 7 -3.94 1.04 -2.59
CA GLY A 7 -3.95 1.39 -4.00
C GLY A 7 -4.82 2.60 -4.29
N GLY A 8 -5.00 2.89 -5.58
CA GLY A 8 -5.85 4.00 -6.04
C GLY A 8 -5.11 5.31 -6.22
N ILE A 9 -3.99 5.47 -5.56
CA ILE A 9 -3.13 6.66 -5.70
C ILE A 9 -2.14 6.37 -6.82
N GLY A 10 -2.49 6.84 -8.03
CA GLY A 10 -1.87 6.36 -9.25
C GLY A 10 -2.48 5.01 -9.65
N PRO A 11 -3.67 5.01 -10.31
CA PRO A 11 -4.32 3.76 -10.73
C PRO A 11 -3.43 2.88 -11.60
N ALA A 12 -2.60 3.49 -12.45
CA ALA A 12 -1.68 2.76 -13.31
C ALA A 12 -0.62 2.00 -12.50
N ALA A 13 -0.08 2.63 -11.45
CA ALA A 13 0.89 1.96 -10.58
C ALA A 13 0.25 0.80 -9.82
N THR A 14 -0.98 1.00 -9.33
CA THR A 14 -1.73 -0.07 -8.65
C THR A 14 -1.93 -1.25 -9.58
N ASP A 15 -2.34 -1.00 -10.83
CA ASP A 15 -2.53 -2.05 -11.83
C ASP A 15 -1.21 -2.77 -12.13
N PHE A 16 -0.14 -2.03 -12.30
CA PHE A 16 1.19 -2.59 -12.57
C PHE A 16 1.63 -3.55 -11.45
N TYR A 17 1.55 -3.12 -10.21
CA TYR A 17 1.97 -3.96 -9.08
C TYR A 17 1.04 -5.13 -8.85
N TYR A 18 -0.24 -4.94 -9.05
CA TYR A 18 -1.23 -6.02 -8.96
C TYR A 18 -0.89 -7.14 -9.95
N ARG A 19 -0.69 -6.78 -11.20
CA ARG A 19 -0.34 -7.75 -12.26
C ARG A 19 1.01 -8.41 -12.01
N SER A 20 2.00 -7.63 -11.57
CA SER A 20 3.34 -8.15 -11.27
C SER A 20 3.31 -9.18 -10.17
N LEU A 21 2.51 -8.97 -9.12
CA LEU A 21 2.36 -9.93 -8.03
C LEU A 21 1.67 -11.22 -8.50
N ILE A 22 0.64 -11.09 -9.34
CA ILE A 22 -0.03 -12.26 -9.91
C ILE A 22 0.97 -13.11 -10.69
N GLU A 23 1.75 -12.48 -11.57
CA GLU A 23 2.74 -13.19 -12.40
C GLU A 23 3.83 -13.85 -11.56
N LYS A 24 4.34 -13.13 -10.55
CA LYS A 24 5.40 -13.65 -9.69
C LYS A 24 4.93 -14.87 -8.91
N PHE A 25 3.77 -14.78 -8.27
CA PHE A 25 3.26 -15.89 -7.47
C PHE A 25 2.91 -17.09 -8.34
N ALA A 26 2.35 -16.86 -9.53
CA ALA A 26 2.05 -17.92 -10.48
C ALA A 26 3.34 -18.63 -10.93
N SER A 27 4.39 -17.87 -11.22
CA SER A 27 5.68 -18.44 -11.66
C SER A 27 6.33 -19.28 -10.55
N GLU A 28 6.06 -18.98 -9.30
CA GLU A 28 6.58 -19.72 -8.16
C GLU A 28 5.61 -20.81 -7.67
N GLU A 29 4.52 -21.01 -8.39
CA GLU A 29 3.47 -21.99 -8.05
C GLU A 29 2.90 -21.75 -6.65
N LYS A 30 2.75 -20.48 -6.25
CA LYS A 30 2.21 -20.08 -4.96
C LYS A 30 0.86 -19.38 -5.14
N ASN A 31 -0.03 -19.60 -4.18
CA ASN A 31 -1.29 -18.86 -4.14
C ASN A 31 -1.03 -17.42 -3.70
N LEU A 32 -1.66 -16.46 -4.39
CA LEU A 32 -1.64 -15.06 -4.00
C LEU A 32 -2.88 -14.76 -3.18
N ASP A 33 -2.67 -14.42 -1.91
CA ASP A 33 -3.74 -13.96 -1.02
C ASP A 33 -3.51 -12.47 -0.77
N MET A 34 -4.47 -11.63 -1.17
CA MET A 34 -4.26 -10.19 -1.19
C MET A 34 -5.57 -9.44 -1.01
N THR A 35 -5.50 -8.35 -0.25
CA THR A 35 -6.58 -7.38 -0.14
C THR A 35 -6.06 -6.01 -0.54
N ILE A 36 -6.81 -5.31 -1.37
CA ILE A 36 -6.48 -3.96 -1.82
C ILE A 36 -7.53 -3.01 -1.26
N VAL A 37 -7.08 -1.95 -0.59
CA VAL A 37 -7.94 -0.85 -0.16
C VAL A 37 -7.65 0.37 -1.01
N HIS A 38 -8.69 1.13 -1.30
CA HIS A 38 -8.60 2.30 -2.15
C HIS A 38 -8.32 3.56 -1.34
N ALA A 39 -7.30 4.32 -1.75
CA ALA A 39 -7.02 5.65 -1.23
C ALA A 39 -7.36 6.68 -2.30
N ASP A 40 -8.00 7.78 -1.89
CA ASP A 40 -8.44 8.83 -2.80
C ASP A 40 -7.26 9.65 -3.32
N ALA A 41 -7.05 9.66 -4.64
CA ALA A 41 -5.93 10.35 -5.26
C ALA A 41 -5.98 11.88 -5.10
N PRO A 42 -7.11 12.57 -5.35
CA PRO A 42 -7.17 14.03 -5.14
C PRO A 42 -6.84 14.43 -3.70
N THR A 43 -7.24 13.64 -2.72
CA THR A 43 -6.93 13.90 -1.31
C THR A 43 -5.43 13.78 -1.04
N LEU A 44 -4.79 12.75 -1.62
CA LEU A 44 -3.33 12.60 -1.50
C LEU A 44 -2.61 13.80 -2.10
N ILE A 45 -3.00 14.21 -3.30
CA ILE A 45 -2.36 15.32 -3.99
C ILE A 45 -2.47 16.60 -3.15
N LYS A 46 -3.64 16.86 -2.57
CA LYS A 46 -3.84 18.01 -1.69
C LYS A 46 -2.91 17.94 -0.47
N ASN A 47 -2.85 16.79 0.20
CA ASN A 47 -2.00 16.61 1.37
C ASN A 47 -0.52 16.75 1.01
N LEU A 48 -0.11 16.23 -0.15
CA LEU A 48 1.26 16.35 -0.64
C LEU A 48 1.63 17.81 -0.90
N MET A 49 0.77 18.56 -1.57
CA MET A 49 1.03 19.96 -1.90
C MET A 49 1.08 20.85 -0.65
N GLU A 50 0.30 20.51 0.36
CA GLU A 50 0.26 21.25 1.64
C GLU A 50 1.28 20.72 2.65
N ASP A 51 2.06 19.70 2.27
CA ASP A 51 2.97 18.97 3.16
C ASP A 51 2.25 18.50 4.45
N ASN A 52 1.01 18.09 4.30
CA ASN A 52 0.19 17.61 5.42
C ASN A 52 0.45 16.11 5.65
N LYS A 53 1.59 15.80 6.24
CA LYS A 53 1.97 14.40 6.50
C LYS A 53 1.04 13.75 7.52
N ASP A 54 0.69 14.46 8.58
CA ASP A 54 -0.17 13.90 9.64
C ASP A 54 -1.56 13.55 9.11
N GLY A 55 -2.12 14.39 8.24
CA GLY A 55 -3.40 14.12 7.60
C GLY A 55 -3.37 12.86 6.74
N GLN A 56 -2.32 12.70 5.94
CA GLN A 56 -2.18 11.52 5.09
C GLN A 56 -1.90 10.27 5.90
N VAL A 57 -1.09 10.36 6.95
CA VAL A 57 -0.83 9.23 7.84
C VAL A 57 -2.12 8.76 8.51
N ALA A 58 -3.00 9.67 8.93
CA ALA A 58 -4.28 9.31 9.51
C ALA A 58 -5.14 8.51 8.53
N ILE A 59 -5.15 8.91 7.25
CA ILE A 59 -5.85 8.19 6.19
C ILE A 59 -5.25 6.79 6.01
N TYR A 60 -3.94 6.68 5.93
CA TYR A 60 -3.26 5.39 5.78
C TYR A 60 -3.51 4.48 6.98
N ASN A 61 -3.52 5.02 8.19
CA ASN A 61 -3.78 4.23 9.39
C ASN A 61 -5.19 3.63 9.37
N ASP A 62 -6.18 4.41 8.95
CA ASP A 62 -7.55 3.93 8.82
C ASP A 62 -7.65 2.81 7.78
N LEU A 63 -7.02 2.98 6.62
CA LEU A 63 -7.00 1.97 5.57
C LEU A 63 -6.25 0.71 6.03
N THR A 64 -5.14 0.89 6.73
CA THR A 64 -4.34 -0.23 7.25
C THR A 64 -5.11 -1.02 8.30
N LEU A 65 -5.93 -0.35 9.09
CA LEU A 65 -6.80 -1.03 10.06
C LEU A 65 -7.82 -1.93 9.34
N ARG A 66 -8.37 -1.47 8.23
CA ARG A 66 -9.26 -2.30 7.39
C ARG A 66 -8.53 -3.52 6.85
N LEU A 67 -7.30 -3.32 6.39
CA LEU A 67 -6.47 -4.43 5.90
C LEU A 67 -6.20 -5.46 7.00
N LYS A 68 -5.87 -4.98 8.20
CA LYS A 68 -5.65 -5.86 9.34
C LYS A 68 -6.90 -6.66 9.67
N LYS A 69 -8.07 -6.04 9.66
CA LYS A 69 -9.34 -6.72 9.90
C LYS A 69 -9.66 -7.75 8.82
N ALA A 70 -9.21 -7.53 7.60
CA ALA A 70 -9.36 -8.49 6.51
C ALA A 70 -8.38 -9.66 6.60
N GLY A 71 -7.39 -9.59 7.48
CA GLY A 71 -6.41 -10.65 7.68
C GLY A 71 -5.05 -10.39 7.06
N ALA A 72 -4.79 -9.18 6.55
CA ALA A 72 -3.50 -8.85 5.97
C ALA A 72 -2.39 -8.92 7.03
N ASN A 73 -1.24 -9.42 6.64
CA ASN A 73 -0.09 -9.58 7.52
C ASN A 73 0.88 -8.41 7.44
N PHE A 74 0.86 -7.67 6.34
CA PHE A 74 1.67 -6.47 6.16
C PHE A 74 1.00 -5.58 5.11
N VAL A 75 1.51 -4.35 4.97
CA VAL A 75 0.93 -3.35 4.06
C VAL A 75 2.02 -2.73 3.20
N ALA A 76 1.68 -2.43 1.95
CA ALA A 76 2.53 -1.67 1.04
C ALA A 76 1.69 -0.61 0.34
N ILE A 77 2.33 0.52 0.01
CA ILE A 77 1.70 1.62 -0.73
C ILE A 77 2.18 1.55 -2.17
N THR A 78 1.25 1.57 -3.13
CA THR A 78 1.57 1.38 -4.55
C THR A 78 2.06 2.63 -5.26
N SER A 79 2.11 3.78 -4.59
CA SER A 79 2.48 5.05 -5.20
C SER A 79 3.75 5.63 -4.60
N ILE A 80 4.69 6.05 -5.44
CA ILE A 80 5.89 6.76 -4.98
C ILE A 80 5.50 8.10 -4.34
N ALA A 81 4.58 8.84 -4.94
CA ALA A 81 4.09 10.10 -4.38
C ALA A 81 3.46 9.88 -3.00
N GLY A 82 2.82 8.74 -2.79
CA GLY A 82 2.22 8.38 -1.51
C GLY A 82 3.24 8.10 -0.41
N HIS A 83 4.53 8.02 -0.74
CA HIS A 83 5.60 7.76 0.22
C HIS A 83 6.14 9.03 0.90
N PHE A 84 5.60 10.21 0.59
CA PHE A 84 6.11 11.47 1.17
C PHE A 84 6.01 11.51 2.71
N CYS A 85 5.13 10.68 3.29
CA CYS A 85 4.96 10.56 4.74
C CYS A 85 5.29 9.17 5.26
N ILE A 86 6.06 8.38 4.50
CA ILE A 86 6.28 6.95 4.78
C ILE A 86 6.93 6.71 6.14
N GLU A 87 7.87 7.55 6.57
CA GLU A 87 8.55 7.37 7.84
C GLU A 87 7.61 7.52 9.03
N LYS A 88 6.74 8.53 9.00
CA LYS A 88 5.71 8.71 10.03
C LYS A 88 4.70 7.58 10.01
N PHE A 89 4.34 7.11 8.83
CA PHE A 89 3.41 5.99 8.70
C PHE A 89 4.00 4.71 9.28
N LYS A 90 5.27 4.40 8.99
CA LYS A 90 5.94 3.23 9.55
C LYS A 90 5.92 3.22 11.06
N GLU A 91 6.10 4.38 11.70
CA GLU A 91 6.10 4.49 13.15
C GLU A 91 4.74 4.18 13.77
N LYS A 92 3.65 4.49 13.08
CA LYS A 92 2.29 4.42 13.63
C LYS A 92 1.46 3.27 13.09
N SER A 93 1.93 2.58 12.06
CA SER A 93 1.16 1.52 11.40
C SER A 93 0.92 0.32 12.32
N VAL A 94 -0.31 -0.20 12.29
CA VAL A 94 -0.66 -1.42 13.03
C VAL A 94 -0.19 -2.69 12.33
N LEU A 95 0.30 -2.57 11.11
CA LEU A 95 0.91 -3.67 10.35
C LEU A 95 2.32 -3.27 9.94
N PRO A 96 3.23 -4.24 9.77
CA PRO A 96 4.53 -3.95 9.16
C PRO A 96 4.35 -3.32 7.79
N VAL A 97 5.11 -2.27 7.50
CA VAL A 97 5.10 -1.60 6.20
C VAL A 97 6.26 -2.12 5.39
N VAL A 98 5.99 -2.64 4.20
CA VAL A 98 7.02 -3.23 3.34
C VAL A 98 7.20 -2.42 2.08
N ASP A 99 8.39 -2.48 1.51
CA ASP A 99 8.69 -1.91 0.21
C ASP A 99 8.15 -2.84 -0.86
N LEU A 100 7.26 -2.32 -1.70
CA LEU A 100 6.62 -3.12 -2.73
C LEU A 100 7.61 -3.63 -3.78
N LEU A 101 8.66 -2.87 -4.08
CA LEU A 101 9.70 -3.30 -5.00
C LEU A 101 10.39 -4.57 -4.50
N SER A 102 10.59 -4.68 -3.19
CA SER A 102 11.18 -5.88 -2.58
C SER A 102 10.32 -7.11 -2.81
N LEU A 103 9.00 -6.96 -2.89
CA LEU A 103 8.09 -8.07 -3.14
C LEU A 103 8.13 -8.59 -4.57
N ILE A 104 8.54 -7.74 -5.52
CA ILE A 104 8.50 -8.05 -6.96
C ILE A 104 9.86 -8.47 -7.49
N HIS A 105 10.93 -7.88 -7.01
CA HIS A 105 12.28 -8.01 -7.57
C HIS A 105 13.20 -8.95 -6.81
N ILE A 106 12.71 -9.63 -5.84
CA ILE A 106 13.53 -10.59 -5.09
C ILE A 106 13.69 -11.88 -5.85
#